data_438d27f98e7ffb9fc9ef1e0dd14d08b2
#
_entry.id   438d27f98e7ffb9fc9ef1e0dd14d08b2
#
_cell.length_a   1.000
_cell.length_b   1.000
_cell.length_c   1.000
_cell.angle_alpha   90.00
_cell.angle_beta   90.00
_cell.angle_gamma   90.00
#
_symmetry.space_group_name_H-M   'P 1'
#
loop_
_entity.id
_entity.type
_entity.pdbx_description
1 polymer ?
#
loop_
_entity_poly.entity_id
_entity_poly.type
_entity_poly.pdbx_seq_one_letter_code
_entity_poly.pdbx_strand_id
1 'polypeptide(L)'
;MDLIEQNQQYPYFLMPGATTLGMVFSEGVMLASEKRVTYGSFVTSKAGKKVFRITDHIGAACAGLVSDMQILIREVEAYSNLFELDVSRKISVRSAAKVMSNLLFGRRLFPLITQTIIGGMDDDGPSIYVLDVLGSVIPDKYAAVGTGAEIAVGVLEENYTEDMNLQQAKDLAIRAMKSGISRDSMSGNGIDLLVFMKEGMSEESVKF
;
A
#
# COMPACT_ATOMS: atom_id res chain seq x y z
N MET A 1 -33.25 -3.88 29.17
CA MET A 1 -32.78 -2.57 28.70
C MET A 1 -31.33 -2.43 29.06
N ASP A 2 -30.28 -2.48 28.35
CA ASP A 2 -30.03 -2.99 27.00
C ASP A 2 -28.51 -3.19 26.91
N LEU A 3 -28.09 -4.43 27.06
CA LEU A 3 -26.68 -4.81 26.86
C LEU A 3 -26.22 -4.71 25.38
N ILE A 4 -27.19 -4.38 24.51
CA ILE A 4 -26.94 -4.26 23.07
C ILE A 4 -26.48 -2.84 22.68
N GLU A 5 -26.85 -1.80 23.43
CA GLU A 5 -26.45 -0.42 23.12
C GLU A 5 -25.03 -0.06 23.53
N GLN A 6 -24.40 -0.81 24.43
CA GLN A 6 -23.01 -0.51 24.85
C GLN A 6 -21.93 -0.97 23.88
N ASN A 7 -22.26 -1.82 22.88
CA ASN A 7 -21.28 -2.39 21.96
C ASN A 7 -21.07 -1.62 20.65
N GLN A 8 -21.75 -0.49 20.42
CA GLN A 8 -21.59 0.29 19.19
C GLN A 8 -20.55 1.41 19.24
N GLN A 9 -19.89 1.63 20.39
CA GLN A 9 -18.99 2.79 20.57
C GLN A 9 -17.51 2.50 20.22
N TYR A 10 -17.12 1.26 19.94
CA TYR A 10 -15.72 0.87 19.74
C TYR A 10 -15.19 0.75 18.29
N PRO A 11 -16.02 0.58 17.23
CA PRO A 11 -15.46 0.35 15.88
C PRO A 11 -14.83 1.59 15.24
N TYR A 12 -15.32 2.80 15.53
CA TYR A 12 -14.84 4.02 14.88
C TYR A 12 -13.53 4.58 15.42
N PHE A 13 -13.13 4.19 16.64
CA PHE A 13 -11.95 4.76 17.31
C PHE A 13 -10.63 4.13 16.86
N LEU A 14 -10.68 2.99 16.17
CA LEU A 14 -9.50 2.20 15.79
C LEU A 14 -9.28 2.08 14.27
N MET A 15 -10.01 2.82 13.44
CA MET A 15 -9.73 2.83 12.01
C MET A 15 -8.78 3.97 11.64
N PRO A 16 -7.47 3.69 11.55
CA PRO A 16 -6.53 4.68 11.05
C PRO A 16 -6.78 4.88 9.56
N GLY A 17 -6.92 6.14 9.16
CA GLY A 17 -7.08 6.50 7.77
C GLY A 17 -5.75 6.57 7.04
N ALA A 18 -5.83 6.48 5.74
CA ALA A 18 -4.74 6.77 4.81
C ALA A 18 -5.28 6.94 3.39
N THR A 19 -4.47 7.54 2.53
CA THR A 19 -4.62 7.43 1.08
C THR A 19 -3.36 6.78 0.54
N THR A 20 -3.53 5.65 -0.12
CA THR A 20 -2.43 4.85 -0.66
C THR A 20 -2.83 4.33 -2.03
N LEU A 21 -1.92 4.34 -2.99
CA LEU A 21 -2.16 3.80 -4.33
C LEU A 21 -0.97 3.01 -4.86
N GLY A 22 -1.24 2.17 -5.85
CA GLY A 22 -0.26 1.50 -6.67
C GLY A 22 -0.70 1.47 -8.13
N MET A 23 0.23 1.54 -9.06
CA MET A 23 -0.03 1.39 -10.49
C MET A 23 1.13 0.77 -11.23
N VAL A 24 0.79 0.02 -12.27
CA VAL A 24 1.73 -0.43 -13.30
C VAL A 24 1.83 0.66 -14.36
N PHE A 25 3.00 0.88 -14.91
CA PHE A 25 3.23 1.74 -16.09
C PHE A 25 4.20 1.05 -17.05
N SER A 26 4.45 1.61 -18.22
CA SER A 26 5.21 0.93 -19.29
C SER A 26 6.60 0.44 -18.88
N GLU A 27 7.24 1.13 -17.94
CA GLU A 27 8.62 0.85 -17.51
C GLU A 27 8.72 0.19 -16.12
N GLY A 28 7.59 0.02 -15.39
CA GLY A 28 7.64 -0.56 -14.05
C GLY A 28 6.39 -0.41 -13.22
N VAL A 29 6.60 -0.31 -11.89
CA VAL A 29 5.56 -0.15 -10.88
C VAL A 29 5.83 1.08 -10.02
N MET A 30 4.78 1.84 -9.74
CA MET A 30 4.80 2.94 -8.79
C MET A 30 3.86 2.63 -7.62
N LEU A 31 4.36 2.79 -6.40
CA LEU A 31 3.62 2.74 -5.16
C LEU A 31 3.69 4.10 -4.47
N ALA A 32 2.59 4.58 -3.92
CA ALA A 32 2.53 5.86 -3.24
C ALA A 32 1.68 5.80 -1.97
N SER A 33 2.08 6.53 -0.95
CA SER A 33 1.26 6.74 0.25
C SER A 33 1.49 8.13 0.84
N GLU A 34 0.48 8.66 1.51
CA GLU A 34 0.59 9.90 2.28
C GLU A 34 1.29 9.66 3.63
N LYS A 35 1.62 10.76 4.37
CA LYS A 35 2.53 10.74 5.52
C LYS A 35 1.87 11.01 6.88
N ARG A 36 0.57 11.29 6.94
CA ARG A 36 -0.11 11.61 8.19
C ARG A 36 -0.39 10.35 9.02
N VAL A 37 -0.16 10.41 10.31
CA VAL A 37 -0.61 9.41 11.28
C VAL A 37 -1.59 10.08 12.23
N THR A 38 -2.77 9.50 12.41
CA THR A 38 -3.82 10.04 13.28
C THR A 38 -4.22 9.04 14.36
N TYR A 39 -4.70 9.58 15.45
CA TYR A 39 -5.43 8.85 16.48
C TYR A 39 -6.77 9.56 16.68
N GLY A 40 -7.84 8.98 16.13
CA GLY A 40 -9.10 9.69 15.97
C GLY A 40 -8.92 10.95 15.10
N SER A 41 -9.34 12.10 15.60
CA SER A 41 -9.15 13.40 14.94
C SER A 41 -7.79 14.07 15.20
N PHE A 42 -6.97 13.50 16.09
CA PHE A 42 -5.67 14.07 16.46
C PHE A 42 -4.55 13.59 15.53
N VAL A 43 -3.81 14.53 14.94
CA VAL A 43 -2.62 14.22 14.12
C VAL A 43 -1.43 13.95 15.04
N THR A 44 -1.05 12.68 15.20
CA THR A 44 0.05 12.26 16.07
C THR A 44 1.40 12.36 15.39
N SER A 45 1.45 12.20 14.05
CA SER A 45 2.69 12.37 13.27
C SER A 45 2.38 12.88 11.87
N LYS A 46 3.33 13.64 11.32
CA LYS A 46 3.32 14.16 9.94
C LYS A 46 4.40 13.52 9.06
N ALA A 47 5.05 12.46 9.54
CA ALA A 47 6.19 11.82 8.91
C ALA A 47 6.08 10.28 8.95
N GLY A 48 4.86 9.74 9.01
CA GLY A 48 4.62 8.30 8.98
C GLY A 48 5.00 7.73 7.63
N LYS A 49 5.87 6.70 7.63
CA LYS A 49 6.22 5.95 6.43
C LYS A 49 5.25 4.79 6.27
N LYS A 50 4.60 4.71 5.10
CA LYS A 50 3.61 3.68 4.76
C LYS A 50 3.88 3.04 3.39
N VAL A 51 4.97 3.43 2.73
CA VAL A 51 5.56 2.69 1.61
C VAL A 51 6.83 2.00 2.12
N PHE A 52 7.00 0.73 1.77
CA PHE A 52 8.06 -0.12 2.31
C PHE A 52 8.72 -0.91 1.19
N ARG A 53 10.04 -0.93 1.19
CA ARG A 53 10.81 -1.90 0.42
C ARG A 53 10.73 -3.25 1.12
N ILE A 54 10.49 -4.33 0.37
CA ILE A 54 10.54 -5.72 0.83
C ILE A 54 11.83 -6.37 0.33
N THR A 55 12.09 -6.26 -0.98
CA THR A 55 13.35 -6.69 -1.61
C THR A 55 13.83 -5.57 -2.55
N ASP A 56 14.90 -5.81 -3.32
CA ASP A 56 15.40 -4.84 -4.30
C ASP A 56 14.43 -4.57 -5.45
N HIS A 57 13.47 -5.46 -5.68
CA HIS A 57 12.55 -5.43 -6.80
C HIS A 57 11.07 -5.50 -6.38
N ILE A 58 10.77 -5.60 -5.08
CA ILE A 58 9.41 -5.67 -4.53
C ILE A 58 9.25 -4.69 -3.38
N GLY A 59 8.11 -4.01 -3.35
CA GLY A 59 7.69 -3.17 -2.24
C GLY A 59 6.21 -3.27 -1.96
N ALA A 60 5.78 -2.57 -0.92
CA ALA A 60 4.38 -2.48 -0.57
C ALA A 60 4.02 -1.06 -0.12
N ALA A 61 2.78 -0.68 -0.38
CA ALA A 61 2.16 0.53 0.12
C ALA A 61 0.92 0.14 0.93
N CYS A 62 0.82 0.66 2.15
CA CYS A 62 -0.13 0.20 3.16
C CYS A 62 -1.03 1.34 3.67
N ALA A 63 -2.27 0.98 4.03
CA ALA A 63 -3.21 1.83 4.72
C ALA A 63 -3.77 1.09 5.93
N GLY A 64 -3.70 1.68 7.13
CA GLY A 64 -4.17 1.03 8.36
C GLY A 64 -3.32 1.37 9.58
N LEU A 65 -3.26 0.48 10.56
CA LEU A 65 -2.42 0.63 11.74
C LEU A 65 -0.93 0.49 11.39
N VAL A 66 -0.15 1.50 11.77
CA VAL A 66 1.30 1.54 11.47
C VAL A 66 2.03 0.34 12.05
N SER A 67 1.69 -0.09 13.27
CA SER A 67 2.26 -1.29 13.91
C SER A 67 2.03 -2.55 13.10
N ASP A 68 0.80 -2.73 12.62
CA ASP A 68 0.38 -3.93 11.90
C ASP A 68 1.03 -4.02 10.53
N MET A 69 1.07 -2.90 9.79
CA MET A 69 1.77 -2.86 8.51
C MET A 69 3.28 -3.11 8.68
N GLN A 70 3.92 -2.55 9.72
CA GLN A 70 5.35 -2.78 9.98
C GLN A 70 5.67 -4.23 10.34
N ILE A 71 4.80 -4.91 11.11
CA ILE A 71 4.96 -6.34 11.43
C ILE A 71 4.79 -7.17 10.17
N LEU A 72 3.71 -6.94 9.41
CA LEU A 72 3.42 -7.67 8.17
C LEU A 72 4.58 -7.56 7.17
N ILE A 73 5.06 -6.34 6.93
CA ILE A 73 6.15 -6.11 5.98
C ILE A 73 7.43 -6.81 6.41
N ARG A 74 7.83 -6.73 7.70
CA ARG A 74 9.02 -7.42 8.20
C ARG A 74 8.94 -8.94 8.07
N GLU A 75 7.76 -9.52 8.28
CA GLU A 75 7.58 -10.96 8.09
C GLU A 75 7.70 -11.35 6.61
N VAL A 76 7.06 -10.59 5.69
CA VAL A 76 7.17 -10.86 4.25
C VAL A 76 8.60 -10.69 3.76
N GLU A 77 9.32 -9.65 4.24
CA GLU A 77 10.74 -9.44 3.96
C GLU A 77 11.59 -10.63 4.42
N ALA A 78 11.38 -11.10 5.65
CA ALA A 78 12.11 -12.25 6.18
C ALA A 78 11.88 -13.52 5.37
N TYR A 79 10.62 -13.83 5.01
CA TYR A 79 10.30 -14.97 4.16
C TYR A 79 10.87 -14.84 2.75
N SER A 80 10.85 -13.64 2.17
CA SER A 80 11.41 -13.38 0.85
C SER A 80 12.92 -13.60 0.84
N ASN A 81 13.63 -13.07 1.84
CA ASN A 81 15.09 -13.23 2.00
C ASN A 81 15.47 -14.71 2.23
N LEU A 82 14.71 -15.44 3.07
CA LEU A 82 14.94 -16.87 3.28
C LEU A 82 14.75 -17.67 1.99
N PHE A 83 13.71 -17.38 1.23
CA PHE A 83 13.48 -18.01 -0.08
C PHE A 83 14.64 -17.76 -1.03
N GLU A 84 15.13 -16.51 -1.14
CA GLU A 84 16.22 -16.16 -2.04
C GLU A 84 17.54 -16.84 -1.63
N LEU A 85 17.79 -16.98 -0.33
CA LEU A 85 18.96 -17.70 0.19
C LEU A 85 18.90 -19.22 -0.07
N ASP A 86 17.71 -19.83 0.11
CA ASP A 86 17.52 -21.28 -0.04
C ASP A 86 17.51 -21.71 -1.50
N VAL A 87 16.84 -20.94 -2.35
CA VAL A 87 16.60 -21.29 -3.76
C VAL A 87 17.61 -20.64 -4.71
N SER A 88 18.42 -19.70 -4.24
CA SER A 88 19.40 -18.92 -5.02
C SER A 88 18.78 -18.19 -6.23
N ARG A 89 17.52 -17.76 -6.11
CA ARG A 89 16.82 -16.93 -7.11
C ARG A 89 15.89 -15.94 -6.42
N LYS A 90 15.59 -14.82 -7.10
CA LYS A 90 14.65 -13.82 -6.61
C LYS A 90 13.24 -14.38 -6.47
N ILE A 91 12.54 -14.00 -5.40
CA ILE A 91 11.11 -14.31 -5.24
C ILE A 91 10.29 -13.47 -6.22
N SER A 92 9.27 -14.05 -6.86
CA SER A 92 8.39 -13.28 -7.73
C SER A 92 7.42 -12.40 -6.92
N VAL A 93 6.95 -11.30 -7.53
CA VAL A 93 5.94 -10.40 -6.90
C VAL A 93 4.70 -11.20 -6.49
N ARG A 94 4.22 -12.10 -7.36
CA ARG A 94 3.10 -12.99 -7.09
C ARG A 94 3.34 -13.90 -5.88
N SER A 95 4.55 -14.45 -5.76
CA SER A 95 4.90 -15.34 -4.64
C SER A 95 4.96 -14.56 -3.32
N ALA A 96 5.55 -13.36 -3.32
CA ALA A 96 5.58 -12.47 -2.16
C ALA A 96 4.16 -12.04 -1.75
N ALA A 97 3.29 -11.71 -2.71
CA ALA A 97 1.88 -11.43 -2.45
C ALA A 97 1.17 -12.64 -1.82
N LYS A 98 1.47 -13.87 -2.27
CA LYS A 98 0.89 -15.08 -1.68
C LYS A 98 1.41 -15.36 -0.28
N VAL A 99 2.67 -15.10 0.01
CA VAL A 99 3.22 -15.16 1.38
C VAL A 99 2.46 -14.19 2.29
N MET A 100 2.32 -12.93 1.86
CA MET A 100 1.55 -11.91 2.59
C MET A 100 0.11 -12.34 2.84
N SER A 101 -0.58 -12.87 1.83
CA SER A 101 -1.93 -13.43 1.92
C SER A 101 -2.04 -14.52 2.99
N ASN A 102 -1.11 -15.46 3.00
CA ASN A 102 -1.11 -16.56 3.98
C ASN A 102 -0.90 -16.05 5.41
N LEU A 103 -0.05 -15.05 5.60
CA LEU A 103 0.18 -14.40 6.90
C LEU A 103 -1.08 -13.69 7.41
N LEU A 104 -1.77 -12.94 6.55
CA LEU A 104 -3.03 -12.28 6.88
C LEU A 104 -4.14 -13.29 7.19
N PHE A 105 -4.33 -14.29 6.32
CA PHE A 105 -5.34 -15.32 6.52
C PHE A 105 -5.10 -16.15 7.79
N GLY A 106 -3.84 -16.42 8.13
CA GLY A 106 -3.47 -17.09 9.38
C GLY A 106 -3.93 -16.33 10.63
N ARG A 107 -4.06 -15.01 10.53
CA ARG A 107 -4.52 -14.11 11.61
C ARG A 107 -5.99 -13.70 11.53
N ARG A 108 -6.79 -14.32 10.67
CA ARG A 108 -8.19 -13.92 10.40
C ARG A 108 -9.13 -13.84 11.62
N LEU A 109 -8.80 -14.49 12.73
CA LEU A 109 -9.56 -14.39 13.99
C LEU A 109 -9.20 -13.12 14.79
N PHE A 110 -7.97 -12.62 14.63
CA PHE A 110 -7.47 -11.35 15.17
C PHE A 110 -6.67 -10.65 14.06
N PRO A 111 -7.35 -10.05 13.08
CA PRO A 111 -6.73 -9.59 11.87
C PRO A 111 -5.82 -8.39 12.11
N LEU A 112 -4.74 -8.32 11.35
CA LEU A 112 -3.95 -7.10 11.22
C LEU A 112 -4.80 -6.06 10.47
N ILE A 113 -4.92 -4.87 11.05
CA ILE A 113 -5.74 -3.79 10.48
C ILE A 113 -4.89 -3.05 9.44
N THR A 114 -4.73 -3.66 8.27
CA THR A 114 -4.02 -3.07 7.14
C THR A 114 -4.60 -3.56 5.82
N GLN A 115 -4.79 -2.64 4.90
CA GLN A 115 -4.99 -2.91 3.47
C GLN A 115 -3.66 -2.63 2.79
N THR A 116 -3.26 -3.48 1.85
CA THR A 116 -1.93 -3.41 1.27
C THR A 116 -1.97 -3.59 -0.24
N ILE A 117 -1.20 -2.77 -0.94
CA ILE A 117 -0.85 -2.98 -2.34
C ILE A 117 0.62 -3.41 -2.35
N ILE A 118 0.89 -4.64 -2.75
CA ILE A 118 2.25 -5.13 -3.01
C ILE A 118 2.51 -5.07 -4.50
N GLY A 119 3.70 -4.64 -4.89
CA GLY A 119 4.05 -4.53 -6.30
C GLY A 119 5.55 -4.48 -6.51
N GLY A 120 5.94 -4.68 -7.75
CA GLY A 120 7.35 -4.69 -8.13
C GLY A 120 7.56 -5.14 -9.57
N MET A 121 8.83 -5.39 -9.88
CA MET A 121 9.31 -5.76 -11.21
C MET A 121 10.11 -7.06 -11.10
N ASP A 122 9.61 -8.14 -11.70
CA ASP A 122 10.28 -9.44 -11.76
C ASP A 122 10.46 -9.92 -13.22
N ASP A 123 10.83 -11.19 -13.40
CA ASP A 123 11.06 -11.77 -14.72
C ASP A 123 9.77 -11.84 -15.58
N ASP A 124 8.60 -11.88 -14.93
CA ASP A 124 7.28 -11.86 -15.60
C ASP A 124 6.84 -10.41 -15.96
N GLY A 125 7.61 -9.40 -15.53
CA GLY A 125 7.35 -7.98 -15.75
C GLY A 125 6.77 -7.25 -14.53
N PRO A 126 6.28 -6.01 -14.73
CA PRO A 126 5.70 -5.21 -13.66
C PRO A 126 4.32 -5.73 -13.26
N SER A 127 4.08 -5.85 -11.96
CA SER A 127 2.78 -6.30 -11.45
C SER A 127 2.47 -5.72 -10.06
N ILE A 128 1.18 -5.53 -9.78
CA ILE A 128 0.67 -5.21 -8.46
C ILE A 128 -0.43 -6.19 -8.05
N TYR A 129 -0.56 -6.38 -6.75
CA TYR A 129 -1.62 -7.17 -6.12
C TYR A 129 -2.19 -6.39 -4.94
N VAL A 130 -3.51 -6.37 -4.84
CA VAL A 130 -4.25 -5.75 -3.74
C VAL A 130 -4.63 -6.82 -2.73
N LEU A 131 -4.38 -6.54 -1.46
CA LEU A 131 -4.73 -7.43 -0.36
C LEU A 131 -5.60 -6.69 0.66
N ASP A 132 -6.67 -7.34 1.08
CA ASP A 132 -7.49 -6.91 2.21
C ASP A 132 -6.97 -7.48 3.55
N VAL A 133 -7.63 -7.11 4.63
CA VAL A 133 -7.27 -7.53 6.00
C VAL A 133 -7.40 -9.04 6.23
N LEU A 134 -8.12 -9.76 5.38
CA LEU A 134 -8.31 -11.22 5.46
C LEU A 134 -7.39 -11.99 4.51
N GLY A 135 -6.60 -11.29 3.71
CA GLY A 135 -5.59 -11.89 2.85
C GLY A 135 -6.11 -12.29 1.47
N SER A 136 -7.15 -11.62 0.92
CA SER A 136 -7.46 -11.74 -0.51
C SER A 136 -6.25 -11.29 -1.34
N VAL A 137 -6.08 -11.83 -2.54
CA VAL A 137 -5.02 -11.45 -3.48
C VAL A 137 -5.66 -11.20 -4.83
N ILE A 138 -5.75 -9.94 -5.21
CA ILE A 138 -6.38 -9.53 -6.46
C ILE A 138 -5.34 -8.81 -7.32
N PRO A 139 -4.98 -9.38 -8.50
CA PRO A 139 -4.12 -8.68 -9.44
C PRO A 139 -4.88 -7.50 -10.07
N ASP A 140 -4.18 -6.38 -10.25
CA ASP A 140 -4.76 -5.20 -10.88
C ASP A 140 -3.68 -4.44 -11.67
N LYS A 141 -4.10 -3.44 -12.46
CA LYS A 141 -3.21 -2.51 -13.16
C LYS A 141 -2.96 -1.24 -12.34
N TYR A 142 -3.98 -0.78 -11.65
CA TYR A 142 -3.91 0.31 -10.67
C TYR A 142 -4.93 0.05 -9.56
N ALA A 143 -4.64 0.53 -8.38
CA ALA A 143 -5.52 0.43 -7.23
C ALA A 143 -5.26 1.54 -6.22
N ALA A 144 -6.25 1.81 -5.38
CA ALA A 144 -6.09 2.62 -4.19
C ALA A 144 -6.71 1.93 -2.99
N VAL A 145 -6.13 2.13 -1.81
CA VAL A 145 -6.64 1.59 -0.54
C VAL A 145 -6.58 2.67 0.56
N GLY A 146 -7.38 2.48 1.61
CA GLY A 146 -7.53 3.43 2.70
C GLY A 146 -8.73 4.35 2.56
N THR A 147 -8.88 5.30 3.49
CA THR A 147 -10.06 6.19 3.60
C THR A 147 -10.20 7.20 2.46
N GLY A 148 -9.09 7.63 1.85
CA GLY A 148 -9.12 8.51 0.67
C GLY A 148 -9.10 7.77 -0.68
N ALA A 149 -9.18 6.44 -0.67
CA ALA A 149 -9.05 5.59 -1.86
C ALA A 149 -10.14 5.86 -2.91
N GLU A 150 -11.39 6.06 -2.48
CA GLU A 150 -12.53 6.27 -3.41
C GLU A 150 -12.31 7.47 -4.32
N ILE A 151 -11.72 8.54 -3.78
CA ILE A 151 -11.42 9.75 -4.54
C ILE A 151 -10.19 9.54 -5.42
N ALA A 152 -9.15 8.91 -4.88
CA ALA A 152 -7.93 8.65 -5.61
C ALA A 152 -8.17 7.72 -6.81
N VAL A 153 -8.95 6.64 -6.62
CA VAL A 153 -9.26 5.69 -7.69
C VAL A 153 -10.07 6.32 -8.82
N GLY A 154 -10.98 7.25 -8.51
CA GLY A 154 -11.72 7.98 -9.55
C GLY A 154 -10.82 8.80 -10.48
N VAL A 155 -9.74 9.39 -9.94
CA VAL A 155 -8.74 10.11 -10.74
C VAL A 155 -7.91 9.14 -11.58
N LEU A 156 -7.57 7.97 -11.05
CA LEU A 156 -6.86 6.92 -11.79
C LEU A 156 -7.72 6.39 -12.94
N GLU A 157 -8.98 6.05 -12.68
CA GLU A 157 -9.93 5.51 -13.66
C GLU A 157 -10.06 6.40 -14.90
N GLU A 158 -10.12 7.72 -14.70
CA GLU A 158 -10.27 8.67 -15.80
C GLU A 158 -9.00 8.86 -16.65
N ASN A 159 -7.82 8.70 -16.03
CA ASN A 159 -6.58 9.19 -16.62
C ASN A 159 -5.50 8.13 -16.81
N TYR A 160 -5.72 6.91 -16.33
CA TYR A 160 -4.73 5.84 -16.42
C TYR A 160 -4.68 5.26 -17.83
N THR A 161 -3.46 5.08 -18.36
CA THR A 161 -3.19 4.27 -19.55
C THR A 161 -1.95 3.40 -19.30
N GLU A 162 -1.90 2.20 -19.89
CA GLU A 162 -0.80 1.25 -19.65
C GLU A 162 0.54 1.70 -20.27
N ASP A 163 0.50 2.56 -21.27
CA ASP A 163 1.66 3.06 -22.03
C ASP A 163 2.31 4.31 -21.43
N MET A 164 1.84 4.78 -20.25
CA MET A 164 2.45 5.91 -19.54
C MET A 164 3.93 5.67 -19.29
N ASN A 165 4.75 6.69 -19.55
CA ASN A 165 6.13 6.73 -19.09
C ASN A 165 6.21 7.10 -17.59
N LEU A 166 7.41 7.01 -17.00
CA LEU A 166 7.66 7.31 -15.59
C LEU A 166 7.13 8.68 -15.15
N GLN A 167 7.35 9.73 -15.96
CA GLN A 167 6.94 11.09 -15.59
C GLN A 167 5.42 11.23 -15.58
N GLN A 168 4.74 10.68 -16.58
CA GLN A 168 3.28 10.66 -16.66
C GLN A 168 2.64 9.88 -15.51
N ALA A 169 3.19 8.70 -15.19
CA ALA A 169 2.76 7.89 -14.05
C ALA A 169 2.94 8.65 -12.73
N LYS A 170 4.08 9.34 -12.55
CA LYS A 170 4.37 10.16 -11.37
C LYS A 170 3.38 11.33 -11.22
N ASP A 171 3.13 12.05 -12.31
CA ASP A 171 2.20 13.18 -12.32
C ASP A 171 0.77 12.73 -12.00
N LEU A 172 0.35 11.58 -12.55
CA LEU A 172 -0.95 10.98 -12.25
C LEU A 172 -1.04 10.52 -10.78
N ALA A 173 -0.01 9.81 -10.27
CA ALA A 173 0.03 9.38 -8.88
C ALA A 173 -0.09 10.57 -7.91
N ILE A 174 0.69 11.63 -8.13
CA ILE A 174 0.66 12.83 -7.29
C ILE A 174 -0.71 13.51 -7.36
N ARG A 175 -1.33 13.60 -8.54
CA ARG A 175 -2.66 14.19 -8.72
C ARG A 175 -3.74 13.38 -8.02
N ALA A 176 -3.75 12.05 -8.16
CA ALA A 176 -4.69 11.16 -7.51
C ALA A 176 -4.55 11.23 -5.98
N MET A 177 -3.31 11.16 -5.47
CA MET A 177 -3.00 11.30 -4.05
C MET A 177 -3.47 12.65 -3.49
N LYS A 178 -3.17 13.76 -4.15
CA LYS A 178 -3.62 15.10 -3.73
C LYS A 178 -5.14 15.21 -3.69
N SER A 179 -5.84 14.61 -4.65
CA SER A 179 -7.30 14.60 -4.69
C SER A 179 -7.88 13.84 -3.48
N GLY A 180 -7.36 12.65 -3.16
CA GLY A 180 -7.73 11.89 -1.97
C GLY A 180 -7.45 12.66 -0.67
N ILE A 181 -6.22 13.15 -0.51
CA ILE A 181 -5.77 13.93 0.67
C ILE A 181 -6.64 15.18 0.89
N SER A 182 -7.10 15.84 -0.17
CA SER A 182 -7.87 17.08 -0.05
C SER A 182 -9.23 16.92 0.61
N ARG A 183 -9.77 15.71 0.65
CA ARG A 183 -11.09 15.37 1.19
C ARG A 183 -11.05 14.40 2.37
N ASP A 184 -9.93 13.73 2.58
CA ASP A 184 -9.74 12.81 3.71
C ASP A 184 -9.02 13.52 4.85
N SER A 185 -9.70 13.72 5.97
CA SER A 185 -9.14 14.37 7.16
C SER A 185 -7.99 13.57 7.79
N MET A 186 -7.95 12.27 7.57
CA MET A 186 -6.94 11.36 8.11
C MET A 186 -5.68 11.29 7.24
N SER A 187 -5.72 11.84 6.01
CA SER A 187 -4.60 11.84 5.06
C SER A 187 -3.94 13.20 4.95
N GLY A 188 -2.62 13.25 4.69
CA GLY A 188 -1.94 14.54 4.48
C GLY A 188 -0.43 14.53 4.67
N ASN A 189 0.12 15.75 4.71
CA ASN A 189 1.50 16.08 5.08
C ASN A 189 2.60 15.62 4.11
N GLY A 190 2.24 15.31 2.87
CA GLY A 190 3.17 14.89 1.83
C GLY A 190 2.88 13.49 1.31
N ILE A 191 3.64 13.08 0.30
CA ILE A 191 3.52 11.77 -0.37
C ILE A 191 4.91 11.17 -0.45
N ASP A 192 5.03 9.89 -0.09
CA ASP A 192 6.20 9.08 -0.42
C ASP A 192 5.87 8.23 -1.65
N LEU A 193 6.78 8.21 -2.61
CA LEU A 193 6.74 7.43 -3.84
C LEU A 193 7.83 6.38 -3.80
N LEU A 194 7.51 5.16 -4.19
CA LEU A 194 8.44 4.06 -4.36
C LEU A 194 8.25 3.49 -5.76
N VAL A 195 9.31 3.49 -6.57
CA VAL A 195 9.27 3.09 -7.97
C VAL A 195 10.22 1.93 -8.20
N PHE A 196 9.73 0.90 -8.89
CA PHE A 196 10.51 -0.26 -9.32
C PHE A 196 10.56 -0.33 -10.83
N MET A 197 11.76 -0.34 -11.39
CA MET A 197 12.03 -0.49 -12.83
C MET A 197 13.12 -1.54 -13.04
N LYS A 198 13.42 -1.88 -14.30
CA LYS A 198 14.49 -2.85 -14.63
C LYS A 198 15.85 -2.42 -14.10
N GLU A 199 16.11 -1.11 -14.13
CA GLU A 199 17.38 -0.52 -13.69
C GLU A 199 17.52 -0.47 -12.17
N GLY A 200 16.45 -0.72 -11.44
CA GLY A 200 16.42 -0.74 -9.96
C GLY A 200 15.26 0.04 -9.36
N MET A 201 15.41 0.31 -8.07
CA MET A 201 14.41 0.98 -7.25
C MET A 201 14.82 2.44 -6.98
N SER A 202 13.82 3.33 -6.93
CA SER A 202 13.98 4.70 -6.42
C SER A 202 12.89 5.06 -5.42
N GLU A 203 13.26 5.90 -4.44
CA GLU A 203 12.33 6.44 -3.43
C GLU A 203 12.38 7.97 -3.47
N GLU A 204 11.22 8.61 -3.46
CA GLU A 204 11.10 10.07 -3.46
C GLU A 204 10.02 10.52 -2.49
N SER A 205 10.20 11.69 -1.88
CA SER A 205 9.22 12.30 -0.99
C SER A 205 8.80 13.66 -1.52
N VAL A 206 7.50 13.85 -1.76
CA VAL A 206 6.90 15.10 -2.24
C VAL A 206 6.22 15.79 -1.07
N LYS A 207 6.64 17.01 -0.75
CA LYS A 207 6.04 17.88 0.27
C LYS A 207 5.09 18.89 -0.37
N PHE A 208 4.02 19.22 0.32
CA PHE A 208 3.08 20.28 -0.04
C PHE A 208 2.29 20.77 1.19
#